data_89f399cd42b642f5bc3058c5882b71be
#
_entry.id   89f399cd42b642f5bc3058c5882b71be
#
_cell.length_a   1.000
_cell.length_b   1.000
_cell.length_c   1.000
_cell.angle_alpha   90.00
_cell.angle_beta   90.00
_cell.angle_gamma   90.00
#
_symmetry.space_group_name_H-M   'P 1'
#
loop_
_entity.id
_entity.type
_entity.pdbx_description
1 polymer ?
#
loop_
_entity_poly.entity_id
_entity_poly.type
_entity_poly.pdbx_seq_one_letter_code
_entity_poly.pdbx_strand_id
1 'polypeptide(L)'
;MEFANDHETTTYTMLQQVLQNHCATHTLALPYAFVGCGRLLALVCAQCDDDMGDVDGLVAYTLAELTRETWARPEPPLAPFPAPWALANPLAQDTHTDTLFEALAQLFYDAVAADRVTMDGGCRIMVALMADLFAMLIHQGADTPEEVEAKIAHLRAPLLAQIHVYRQQQAQG
;
A
#
# COMPACT_ATOMS: atom_id res chain seq x y z
N MET A 1 -2.68 -13.36 5.08
CA MET A 1 -4.05 -12.82 4.89
C MET A 1 -4.82 -13.77 4.01
N GLU A 2 -5.99 -14.08 4.40
CA GLU A 2 -6.89 -14.88 3.59
C GLU A 2 -7.75 -13.94 2.73
N PHE A 3 -7.61 -14.06 1.42
CA PHE A 3 -8.44 -13.30 0.48
C PHE A 3 -9.82 -13.97 0.34
N ALA A 4 -10.82 -13.18 0.03
CA ALA A 4 -12.19 -13.66 -0.05
C ALA A 4 -12.45 -14.60 -1.25
N ASN A 5 -11.64 -14.47 -2.30
CA ASN A 5 -11.77 -15.26 -3.53
C ASN A 5 -10.50 -15.25 -4.37
N ASP A 6 -10.49 -16.09 -5.41
CA ASP A 6 -9.34 -16.22 -6.32
C ASP A 6 -9.03 -14.94 -7.11
N HIS A 7 -10.03 -14.09 -7.34
CA HIS A 7 -9.82 -12.82 -8.05
C HIS A 7 -9.02 -11.83 -7.22
N GLU A 8 -9.26 -11.78 -5.90
CA GLU A 8 -8.45 -10.98 -4.98
C GLU A 8 -7.00 -11.48 -4.96
N THR A 9 -6.81 -12.80 -4.84
CA THR A 9 -5.48 -13.43 -4.87
C THR A 9 -4.75 -13.11 -6.17
N THR A 10 -5.43 -13.24 -7.30
CA THR A 10 -4.86 -12.94 -8.63
C THR A 10 -4.48 -11.48 -8.74
N THR A 11 -5.37 -10.57 -8.34
CA THR A 11 -5.12 -9.13 -8.39
C THR A 11 -3.94 -8.74 -7.51
N TYR A 12 -3.86 -9.27 -6.29
CA TYR A 12 -2.71 -9.08 -5.41
C TYR A 12 -1.40 -9.53 -6.06
N THR A 13 -1.37 -10.72 -6.63
CA THR A 13 -0.18 -11.26 -7.31
C THR A 13 0.24 -10.37 -8.49
N MET A 14 -0.72 -9.90 -9.28
CA MET A 14 -0.44 -9.00 -10.40
C MET A 14 0.10 -7.65 -9.93
N LEU A 15 -0.44 -7.09 -8.84
CA LEU A 15 0.07 -5.86 -8.25
C LEU A 15 1.50 -6.03 -7.72
N GLN A 16 1.81 -7.17 -7.08
CA GLN A 16 3.19 -7.48 -6.68
C GLN A 16 4.14 -7.50 -7.87
N GLN A 17 3.74 -8.10 -8.98
CA GLN A 17 4.55 -8.14 -10.21
C GLN A 17 4.77 -6.75 -10.80
N VAL A 18 3.72 -5.94 -10.88
CA VAL A 18 3.83 -4.55 -11.36
C VAL A 18 4.78 -3.76 -10.47
N LEU A 19 4.63 -3.87 -9.16
CA LEU A 19 5.49 -3.21 -8.18
C LEU A 19 6.96 -3.60 -8.38
N GLN A 20 7.25 -4.89 -8.42
CA GLN A 20 8.62 -5.40 -8.57
C GLN A 20 9.23 -5.02 -9.91
N ASN A 21 8.48 -5.17 -11.00
CA ASN A 21 8.96 -4.84 -12.35
C ASN A 21 9.21 -3.35 -12.50
N HIS A 22 8.34 -2.51 -11.98
CA HIS A 22 8.49 -1.06 -12.04
C HIS A 22 9.70 -0.59 -11.23
N CYS A 23 9.83 -1.09 -10.01
CA CYS A 23 10.98 -0.75 -9.16
C CYS A 23 12.30 -1.24 -9.75
N ALA A 24 12.34 -2.44 -10.33
CA ALA A 24 13.53 -2.96 -10.99
C ALA A 24 13.90 -2.14 -12.24
N THR A 25 12.93 -1.82 -13.09
CA THR A 25 13.14 -1.06 -14.33
C THR A 25 13.68 0.34 -14.06
N HIS A 26 13.17 1.02 -13.04
CA HIS A 26 13.54 2.40 -12.70
C HIS A 26 14.55 2.49 -11.56
N THR A 27 15.02 1.36 -11.05
CA THR A 27 15.94 1.29 -9.90
C THR A 27 15.40 2.06 -8.69
N LEU A 28 14.10 1.91 -8.42
CA LEU A 28 13.44 2.61 -7.33
C LEU A 28 13.79 1.97 -5.98
N ALA A 29 14.22 2.81 -5.06
CA ALA A 29 14.42 2.41 -3.67
C ALA A 29 13.09 2.15 -2.96
N LEU A 30 13.14 1.36 -1.90
CA LEU A 30 11.99 0.93 -1.12
C LEU A 30 11.08 2.10 -0.65
N PRO A 31 11.60 3.26 -0.17
CA PRO A 31 10.75 4.40 0.20
C PRO A 31 9.82 4.91 -0.92
N TYR A 32 10.25 4.88 -2.16
CA TYR A 32 9.39 5.27 -3.30
C TYR A 32 8.23 4.30 -3.49
N ALA A 33 8.48 3.00 -3.30
CA ALA A 33 7.44 1.99 -3.33
C ALA A 33 6.39 2.23 -2.24
N PHE A 34 6.82 2.60 -1.03
CA PHE A 34 5.92 2.97 0.07
C PHE A 34 5.02 4.16 -0.29
N VAL A 35 5.58 5.19 -0.92
CA VAL A 35 4.79 6.37 -1.32
C VAL A 35 3.73 5.98 -2.36
N GLY A 36 4.11 5.25 -3.40
CA GLY A 36 3.18 4.81 -4.44
C GLY A 36 2.06 3.92 -3.92
N CYS A 37 2.40 2.89 -3.14
CA CYS A 37 1.43 1.98 -2.55
C CYS A 37 0.58 2.66 -1.48
N GLY A 38 1.17 3.53 -0.66
CA GLY A 38 0.45 4.27 0.38
C GLY A 38 -0.59 5.23 -0.19
N ARG A 39 -0.29 5.88 -1.31
CA ARG A 39 -1.25 6.73 -2.02
C ARG A 39 -2.44 5.91 -2.53
N LEU A 40 -2.19 4.73 -3.08
CA LEU A 40 -3.28 3.87 -3.56
C LEU A 40 -4.11 3.33 -2.39
N LEU A 41 -3.48 2.94 -1.29
CA LEU A 41 -4.20 2.55 -0.08
C LEU A 41 -5.14 3.67 0.41
N ALA A 42 -4.65 4.89 0.48
CA ALA A 42 -5.45 6.04 0.90
C ALA A 42 -6.63 6.29 -0.04
N LEU A 43 -6.41 6.18 -1.35
CA LEU A 43 -7.46 6.34 -2.37
C LEU A 43 -8.54 5.25 -2.24
N VAL A 44 -8.14 4.01 -2.07
CA VAL A 44 -9.08 2.89 -1.87
C VAL A 44 -9.87 3.05 -0.58
N CYS A 45 -9.22 3.42 0.53
CA CYS A 45 -9.90 3.72 1.79
C CYS A 45 -10.90 4.88 1.66
N ALA A 46 -10.56 5.90 0.87
CA ALA A 46 -11.46 7.04 0.63
C ALA A 46 -12.74 6.64 -0.11
N GLN A 47 -12.70 5.57 -0.86
CA GLN A 47 -13.82 5.06 -1.66
C GLN A 47 -14.59 3.92 -0.98
N CYS A 48 -14.13 3.43 0.16
CA CYS A 48 -14.88 2.45 0.93
C CYS A 48 -16.18 3.08 1.45
N ASP A 49 -17.27 2.34 1.35
CA ASP A 49 -18.58 2.77 1.83
C ASP A 49 -18.57 2.99 3.36
N ASP A 50 -19.17 4.10 3.76
CA ASP A 50 -19.20 4.58 5.13
C ASP A 50 -20.27 3.90 6.00
N ASP A 51 -20.55 2.62 5.82
CA ASP A 51 -21.41 1.92 6.78
C ASP A 51 -20.86 1.99 8.23
N MET A 52 -19.58 2.32 8.34
CA MET A 52 -18.89 2.53 9.62
C MET A 52 -18.87 4.00 10.07
N GLY A 53 -19.24 4.96 9.22
CA GLY A 53 -19.34 6.39 9.57
C GLY A 53 -18.11 7.05 10.18
N ASP A 54 -17.00 6.33 10.29
CA ASP A 54 -15.86 6.71 11.08
C ASP A 54 -14.54 6.39 10.35
N VAL A 55 -13.98 7.41 9.68
CA VAL A 55 -12.68 7.31 9.01
C VAL A 55 -11.57 6.93 9.99
N ASP A 56 -11.63 7.45 11.22
CA ASP A 56 -10.67 7.10 12.27
C ASP A 56 -10.71 5.60 12.60
N GLY A 57 -11.90 5.03 12.69
CA GLY A 57 -12.09 3.60 12.91
C GLY A 57 -11.56 2.75 11.75
N LEU A 58 -11.81 3.15 10.51
CA LEU A 58 -11.29 2.48 9.33
C LEU A 58 -9.75 2.50 9.31
N VAL A 59 -9.14 3.65 9.59
CA VAL A 59 -7.68 3.76 9.63
C VAL A 59 -7.10 2.94 10.77
N ALA A 60 -7.69 2.98 11.97
CA ALA A 60 -7.24 2.18 13.10
C ALA A 60 -7.28 0.68 12.78
N TYR A 61 -8.36 0.20 12.18
CA TYR A 61 -8.50 -1.19 11.73
C TYR A 61 -7.44 -1.53 10.66
N THR A 62 -7.27 -0.68 9.66
CA THR A 62 -6.30 -0.87 8.58
C THR A 62 -4.87 -0.99 9.12
N LEU A 63 -4.48 -0.14 10.06
CA LEU A 63 -3.13 -0.18 10.66
C LEU A 63 -2.93 -1.42 11.54
N ALA A 64 -3.96 -1.85 12.27
CA ALA A 64 -3.90 -3.08 13.05
C ALA A 64 -3.73 -4.31 12.15
N GLU A 65 -4.47 -4.39 11.05
CA GLU A 65 -4.33 -5.45 10.05
C GLU A 65 -2.95 -5.40 9.37
N LEU A 66 -2.46 -4.21 9.06
CA LEU A 66 -1.13 -4.02 8.47
C LEU A 66 -0.03 -4.54 9.39
N THR A 67 -0.10 -4.25 10.68
CA THR A 67 0.84 -4.77 11.68
C THR A 67 0.78 -6.29 11.73
N ARG A 68 -0.41 -6.86 11.83
CA ARG A 68 -0.62 -8.31 11.88
C ARG A 68 -0.07 -9.00 10.62
N GLU A 69 -0.37 -8.47 9.46
CA GLU A 69 0.06 -9.04 8.19
C GLU A 69 1.58 -8.93 7.98
N THR A 70 2.20 -7.85 8.43
CA THR A 70 3.67 -7.71 8.39
C THR A 70 4.34 -8.84 9.18
N TRP A 71 3.84 -9.15 10.38
CA TRP A 71 4.35 -10.24 11.21
C TRP A 71 4.09 -11.65 10.65
N ALA A 72 3.09 -11.80 9.80
CA ALA A 72 2.75 -13.07 9.17
C ALA A 72 3.67 -13.47 8.02
N ARG A 73 4.73 -12.69 7.74
CA ARG A 73 5.69 -12.93 6.64
C ARG A 73 7.05 -13.36 7.20
N PRO A 74 7.25 -14.65 7.44
CA PRO A 74 8.52 -15.17 8.01
C PRO A 74 9.66 -15.13 6.99
N GLU A 75 9.36 -15.05 5.69
CA GLU A 75 10.32 -14.99 4.60
C GLU A 75 10.13 -13.71 3.79
N PRO A 76 11.18 -13.23 3.06
CA PRO A 76 11.03 -12.07 2.19
C PRO A 76 9.94 -12.30 1.13
N PRO A 77 8.84 -11.49 1.10
CA PRO A 77 7.76 -11.71 0.15
C PRO A 77 8.05 -11.19 -1.26
N LEU A 78 9.06 -10.34 -1.40
CA LEU A 78 9.44 -9.68 -2.64
C LEU A 78 10.94 -9.86 -2.91
N ALA A 79 11.36 -9.63 -4.16
CA ALA A 79 12.77 -9.53 -4.50
C ALA A 79 13.42 -8.33 -3.80
N PRO A 80 14.74 -8.37 -3.48
CA PRO A 80 15.42 -7.28 -2.80
C PRO A 80 15.34 -5.96 -3.56
N PHE A 81 15.13 -4.87 -2.82
CA PHE A 81 15.15 -3.51 -3.34
C PHE A 81 16.58 -2.95 -3.33
N PRO A 82 16.93 -2.04 -4.27
CA PRO A 82 18.25 -1.41 -4.28
C PRO A 82 18.42 -0.47 -3.08
N ALA A 83 19.67 -0.33 -2.61
CA ALA A 83 20.05 0.70 -1.66
C ALA A 83 20.19 2.07 -2.39
N PRO A 84 20.01 3.21 -1.68
CA PRO A 84 19.73 3.32 -0.25
C PRO A 84 18.25 3.07 0.07
N TRP A 85 18.01 2.50 1.25
CA TRP A 85 16.64 2.25 1.73
C TRP A 85 16.05 3.44 2.48
N ALA A 86 16.85 4.45 2.77
CA ALA A 86 16.43 5.72 3.34
C ALA A 86 16.66 6.84 2.34
N LEU A 87 15.66 7.71 2.17
CA LEU A 87 15.76 8.88 1.29
C LEU A 87 16.18 10.11 2.08
N ALA A 88 17.09 10.89 1.48
CA ALA A 88 17.45 12.19 2.02
C ALA A 88 16.28 13.20 1.96
N ASN A 89 15.39 13.05 0.97
CA ASN A 89 14.18 13.86 0.82
C ASN A 89 13.04 13.01 0.25
N PRO A 90 12.19 12.42 1.11
CA PRO A 90 11.06 11.60 0.68
C PRO A 90 9.97 12.39 -0.05
N LEU A 91 10.01 13.72 0.01
CA LEU A 91 9.07 14.61 -0.68
C LEU A 91 9.59 15.12 -2.01
N ALA A 92 10.81 14.76 -2.41
CA ALA A 92 11.28 15.02 -3.76
C ALA A 92 10.27 14.41 -4.73
N GLN A 93 9.60 15.25 -5.51
CA GLN A 93 8.66 14.77 -6.52
C GLN A 93 9.44 13.93 -7.52
N ASP A 94 9.29 12.63 -7.36
CA ASP A 94 9.85 11.69 -8.29
C ASP A 94 8.75 11.26 -9.26
N THR A 95 8.93 11.58 -10.53
CA THR A 95 8.02 11.16 -11.59
C THR A 95 7.84 9.63 -11.61
N HIS A 96 8.83 8.87 -11.15
CA HIS A 96 8.74 7.42 -11.06
C HIS A 96 7.75 6.96 -9.99
N THR A 97 7.61 7.70 -8.89
CA THR A 97 6.59 7.41 -7.87
C THR A 97 5.18 7.63 -8.43
N ASP A 98 4.96 8.70 -9.18
CA ASP A 98 3.68 8.97 -9.83
C ASP A 98 3.36 7.90 -10.88
N THR A 99 4.34 7.50 -11.67
CA THR A 99 4.20 6.44 -12.68
C THR A 99 3.88 5.09 -12.02
N LEU A 100 4.52 4.78 -10.91
CA LEU A 100 4.22 3.58 -10.13
C LEU A 100 2.79 3.60 -9.60
N PHE A 101 2.38 4.71 -8.98
CA PHE A 101 1.02 4.88 -8.48
C PHE A 101 -0.02 4.69 -9.60
N GLU A 102 0.20 5.32 -10.75
CA GLU A 102 -0.70 5.22 -11.91
C GLU A 102 -0.79 3.77 -12.42
N ALA A 103 0.34 3.06 -12.52
CA ALA A 103 0.36 1.68 -12.98
C ALA A 103 -0.40 0.74 -12.02
N LEU A 104 -0.20 0.90 -10.72
CA LEU A 104 -0.91 0.13 -9.70
C LEU A 104 -2.40 0.46 -9.69
N ALA A 105 -2.75 1.74 -9.75
CA ALA A 105 -4.14 2.20 -9.78
C ALA A 105 -4.88 1.70 -11.01
N GLN A 106 -4.27 1.76 -12.18
CA GLN A 106 -4.87 1.27 -13.42
C GLN A 106 -5.24 -0.21 -13.32
N LEU A 107 -4.31 -1.04 -12.89
CA LEU A 107 -4.55 -2.47 -12.72
C LEU A 107 -5.65 -2.75 -11.70
N PHE A 108 -5.62 -2.05 -10.57
CA PHE A 108 -6.61 -2.20 -9.51
C PHE A 108 -8.01 -1.81 -9.99
N TYR A 109 -8.16 -0.64 -10.61
CA TYR A 109 -9.46 -0.16 -11.08
C TYR A 109 -9.99 -0.94 -12.28
N ASP A 110 -9.14 -1.52 -13.11
CA ASP A 110 -9.56 -2.47 -14.15
C ASP A 110 -10.19 -3.72 -13.52
N ALA A 111 -9.65 -4.22 -12.41
CA ALA A 111 -10.22 -5.34 -11.68
C ALA A 111 -11.56 -4.97 -11.02
N VAL A 112 -11.69 -3.77 -10.48
CA VAL A 112 -12.96 -3.25 -9.92
C VAL A 112 -14.01 -3.09 -11.01
N ALA A 113 -13.67 -2.48 -12.14
CA ALA A 113 -14.57 -2.29 -13.27
C ALA A 113 -15.06 -3.60 -13.88
N ALA A 114 -14.28 -4.67 -13.77
CA ALA A 114 -14.64 -6.02 -14.22
C ALA A 114 -15.38 -6.84 -13.15
N ASP A 115 -15.81 -6.23 -12.04
CA ASP A 115 -16.48 -6.87 -10.91
C ASP A 115 -15.68 -8.03 -10.27
N ARG A 116 -14.36 -8.00 -10.39
CA ARG A 116 -13.47 -9.02 -9.79
C ARG A 116 -13.12 -8.72 -8.36
N VAL A 117 -13.05 -7.44 -8.02
CA VAL A 117 -12.64 -6.95 -6.70
C VAL A 117 -13.61 -5.86 -6.24
N THR A 118 -14.06 -5.96 -5.00
CA THR A 118 -14.81 -4.90 -4.31
C THR A 118 -13.85 -3.89 -3.66
N MET A 119 -14.36 -2.74 -3.22
CA MET A 119 -13.52 -1.79 -2.48
C MET A 119 -12.99 -2.37 -1.16
N ASP A 120 -13.79 -3.15 -0.44
CA ASP A 120 -13.34 -3.86 0.76
C ASP A 120 -12.25 -4.88 0.45
N GLY A 121 -12.43 -5.63 -0.62
CA GLY A 121 -11.40 -6.53 -1.14
C GLY A 121 -10.13 -5.78 -1.53
N GLY A 122 -10.29 -4.60 -2.11
CA GLY A 122 -9.19 -3.70 -2.44
C GLY A 122 -8.41 -3.24 -1.21
N CYS A 123 -9.08 -2.90 -0.12
CA CYS A 123 -8.41 -2.57 1.14
C CYS A 123 -7.55 -3.75 1.63
N ARG A 124 -8.08 -4.97 1.60
CA ARG A 124 -7.32 -6.18 1.97
C ARG A 124 -6.09 -6.37 1.09
N ILE A 125 -6.24 -6.22 -0.21
CA ILE A 125 -5.14 -6.34 -1.17
C ILE A 125 -4.06 -5.29 -0.88
N MET A 126 -4.44 -4.04 -0.67
CA MET A 126 -3.48 -2.96 -0.42
C MET A 126 -2.78 -3.10 0.93
N VAL A 127 -3.48 -3.58 1.96
CA VAL A 127 -2.86 -3.92 3.25
C VAL A 127 -1.83 -5.02 3.07
N ALA A 128 -2.15 -6.06 2.32
CA ALA A 128 -1.21 -7.15 2.04
C ALA A 128 0.04 -6.65 1.28
N LEU A 129 -0.13 -5.79 0.28
CA LEU A 129 0.97 -5.23 -0.49
C LEU A 129 1.86 -4.31 0.36
N MET A 130 1.27 -3.47 1.19
CA MET A 130 2.02 -2.63 2.15
C MET A 130 2.76 -3.47 3.20
N ALA A 131 2.14 -4.55 3.66
CA ALA A 131 2.78 -5.49 4.59
C ALA A 131 4.01 -6.17 3.96
N ASP A 132 3.95 -6.48 2.66
CA ASP A 132 5.12 -6.97 1.93
C ASP A 132 6.28 -5.97 1.99
N LEU A 133 6.01 -4.69 1.79
CA LEU A 133 7.03 -3.64 1.84
C LEU A 133 7.62 -3.47 3.24
N PHE A 134 6.79 -3.47 4.29
CA PHE A 134 7.28 -3.40 5.66
C PHE A 134 8.09 -4.65 6.05
N ALA A 135 7.68 -5.83 5.61
CA ALA A 135 8.46 -7.05 5.81
C ALA A 135 9.83 -6.95 5.13
N MET A 136 9.92 -6.33 3.95
CA MET A 136 11.21 -6.13 3.27
C MET A 136 12.16 -5.24 4.08
N LEU A 137 11.67 -4.22 4.78
CA LEU A 137 12.52 -3.41 5.68
C LEU A 137 13.19 -4.27 6.75
N ILE A 138 12.47 -5.23 7.29
CA ILE A 138 13.01 -6.16 8.31
C ILE A 138 14.01 -7.14 7.66
N HIS A 139 13.59 -7.80 6.59
CA HIS A 139 14.38 -8.85 5.95
C HIS A 139 15.64 -8.34 5.26
N GLN A 140 15.63 -7.10 4.78
CA GLN A 140 16.83 -6.46 4.23
C GLN A 140 17.72 -5.82 5.31
N GLY A 141 17.32 -5.87 6.58
CA GLY A 141 18.09 -5.35 7.70
C GLY A 141 18.11 -3.82 7.80
N ALA A 142 17.16 -3.13 7.13
CA ALA A 142 17.03 -1.68 7.21
C ALA A 142 16.46 -1.22 8.55
N ASP A 143 15.47 -1.94 9.06
CA ASP A 143 14.79 -1.65 10.32
C ASP A 143 14.65 -2.92 11.18
N THR A 144 14.59 -2.71 12.50
CA THR A 144 14.17 -3.75 13.43
C THR A 144 12.65 -3.91 13.39
N PRO A 145 12.10 -5.05 13.88
CA PRO A 145 10.65 -5.22 14.03
C PRO A 145 9.98 -4.08 14.80
N GLU A 146 10.59 -3.61 15.88
CA GLU A 146 10.07 -2.52 16.71
C GLU A 146 10.04 -1.18 15.96
N GLU A 147 11.06 -0.90 15.15
CA GLU A 147 11.10 0.29 14.29
C GLU A 147 10.02 0.25 13.22
N VAL A 148 9.74 -0.91 12.63
CA VAL A 148 8.66 -1.10 11.65
C VAL A 148 7.30 -0.88 12.32
N GLU A 149 7.08 -1.42 13.50
CA GLU A 149 5.84 -1.21 14.25
C GLU A 149 5.59 0.27 14.54
N ALA A 150 6.64 1.00 14.94
CA ALA A 150 6.58 2.46 15.14
C ALA A 150 6.26 3.20 13.83
N LYS A 151 6.84 2.79 12.71
CA LYS A 151 6.55 3.39 11.39
C LYS A 151 5.10 3.16 10.97
N ILE A 152 4.56 1.98 11.19
CA ILE A 152 3.15 1.68 10.92
C ILE A 152 2.25 2.59 11.77
N ALA A 153 2.53 2.71 13.06
CA ALA A 153 1.78 3.61 13.94
C ALA A 153 1.81 5.08 13.49
N HIS A 154 2.95 5.53 12.96
CA HIS A 154 3.12 6.90 12.45
C HIS A 154 2.39 7.16 11.11
N LEU A 155 1.89 6.14 10.43
CA LEU A 155 1.08 6.31 9.22
C LEU A 155 -0.30 6.90 9.49
N ARG A 156 -0.79 6.87 10.72
CA ARG A 156 -2.16 7.27 11.04
C ARG A 156 -2.48 8.69 10.57
N ALA A 157 -1.69 9.67 10.96
CA ALA A 157 -1.96 11.07 10.61
C ALA A 157 -1.85 11.34 9.11
N PRO A 158 -0.77 10.93 8.39
CA PRO A 158 -0.70 11.14 6.95
C PRO A 158 -1.76 10.35 6.17
N LEU A 159 -2.13 9.15 6.60
CA LEU A 159 -3.17 8.36 5.95
C LEU A 159 -4.54 9.04 6.10
N LEU A 160 -4.90 9.49 7.30
CA LEU A 160 -6.13 10.26 7.54
C LEU A 160 -6.18 11.53 6.69
N ALA A 161 -5.09 12.29 6.67
CA ALA A 161 -5.01 13.53 5.89
C ALA A 161 -5.22 13.26 4.39
N GLN A 162 -4.60 12.23 3.85
CA GLN A 162 -4.70 11.88 2.44
C GLN A 162 -6.11 11.36 2.09
N ILE A 163 -6.74 10.58 2.95
CA ILE A 163 -8.13 10.12 2.76
C ILE A 163 -9.07 11.33 2.70
N HIS A 164 -8.92 12.29 3.60
CA HIS A 164 -9.73 13.50 3.57
C HIS A 164 -9.57 14.30 2.28
N VAL A 165 -8.33 14.44 1.79
CA VAL A 165 -8.06 15.10 0.50
C VAL A 165 -8.79 14.38 -0.65
N TYR A 166 -8.67 13.07 -0.74
CA TYR A 166 -9.33 12.30 -1.79
C TYR A 166 -10.87 12.37 -1.71
N ARG A 167 -11.44 12.31 -0.51
CA ARG A 167 -12.90 12.46 -0.32
C ARG A 167 -13.39 13.84 -0.74
N GLN A 168 -12.65 14.90 -0.43
CA GLN A 168 -12.98 16.26 -0.88
C GLN A 168 -12.94 16.37 -2.41
N GLN A 169 -11.95 15.78 -3.06
CA GLN A 169 -11.84 15.74 -4.52
C GLN A 169 -13.02 14.99 -5.16
N GLN A 170 -13.43 13.88 -4.58
CA GLN A 170 -14.61 13.12 -5.04
C GLN A 170 -15.91 13.90 -4.91
N ALA A 171 -16.07 14.67 -3.82
CA ALA A 171 -17.26 15.50 -3.59
C ALA A 171 -17.36 16.69 -4.55
N GLN A 172 -16.24 17.14 -5.12
CA GLN A 172 -16.16 18.25 -6.07
C GLN A 172 -16.29 17.80 -7.54
N GLY A 173 -16.17 16.49 -7.78
CA GLY A 173 -16.17 15.89 -9.11
C GLY A 173 -17.53 15.50 -9.67
#